data_6957e2c0819984874fcc43cf3f99f632
#
_entry.id   6957e2c0819984874fcc43cf3f99f632
#
_cell.length_a   1.000
_cell.length_b   1.000
_cell.length_c   1.000
_cell.angle_alpha   90.00
_cell.angle_beta   90.00
_cell.angle_gamma   90.00
#
_symmetry.space_group_name_H-M   'P 1'
#
loop_
_entity.id
_entity.type
_entity.pdbx_description
1 polymer ?
#
loop_
_entity_poly.entity_id
_entity_poly.type
_entity_poly.pdbx_seq_one_letter_code
_entity_poly.pdbx_strand_id
1 'polypeptide(L)'
;MMKMLVTQIFIRHCHRSAAKEIKSASKILVMAGAGLSTPSGIPDFRTPGSGIYDNLKKYNLPYPEAIFDIHYFRARPEPFYEWAKEFFPGVNYQPNDAHWFIKKLHDHKKLLRFFTQNIDGLEKLTGMDLHITEGFFHTG
;
A
#
# COMPACT_ATOMS: atom_id res chain seq x y z
N MET A 1 -7.75 -8.53 -24.55
CA MET A 1 -7.59 -9.61 -23.57
C MET A 1 -7.06 -8.98 -22.28
N MET A 2 -7.84 -8.99 -21.21
CA MET A 2 -7.47 -8.39 -19.91
C MET A 2 -6.62 -9.40 -19.13
N LYS A 3 -5.37 -9.05 -18.82
CA LYS A 3 -4.52 -9.84 -17.92
C LYS A 3 -4.48 -9.18 -16.55
N MET A 4 -4.83 -9.93 -15.53
CA MET A 4 -4.74 -9.52 -14.14
C MET A 4 -3.35 -9.88 -13.61
N LEU A 5 -2.62 -8.88 -13.13
CA LEU A 5 -1.34 -9.08 -12.47
C LEU A 5 -1.56 -8.91 -10.96
N VAL A 6 -1.61 -10.03 -10.25
CA VAL A 6 -1.63 -10.02 -8.78
C VAL A 6 -0.18 -10.03 -8.33
N THR A 7 0.31 -8.89 -7.83
CA THR A 7 1.66 -8.79 -7.30
C THR A 7 1.65 -9.19 -5.83
N GLN A 8 1.51 -10.49 -5.55
CA GLN A 8 2.16 -11.07 -4.40
C GLN A 8 3.57 -11.42 -4.86
N ILE A 9 4.57 -10.76 -4.30
CA ILE A 9 5.98 -10.96 -4.67
C ILE A 9 6.41 -12.36 -4.23
N PHE A 10 6.20 -13.34 -5.07
CA PHE A 10 6.93 -14.60 -5.03
C PHE A 10 8.13 -14.46 -5.96
N ILE A 11 9.23 -13.97 -5.40
CA ILE A 11 10.50 -13.76 -6.12
C ILE A 11 11.27 -15.07 -6.11
N ARG A 12 11.53 -15.64 -7.28
CA ARG A 12 12.86 -16.09 -7.73
C ARG A 12 12.98 -16.69 -9.13
N HIS A 13 11.91 -17.11 -9.82
CA HIS A 13 12.09 -17.79 -11.13
C HIS A 13 11.24 -17.24 -12.31
N CYS A 14 10.52 -16.14 -12.14
CA CYS A 14 9.53 -15.68 -13.13
C CYS A 14 9.88 -14.34 -13.84
N HIS A 15 11.04 -13.75 -13.60
CA HIS A 15 11.32 -12.38 -14.05
C HIS A 15 11.26 -12.17 -15.57
N ARG A 16 11.81 -13.11 -16.35
CA ARG A 16 11.81 -12.96 -17.83
C ARG A 16 10.43 -13.17 -18.44
N SER A 17 9.64 -14.09 -17.90
CA SER A 17 8.29 -14.35 -18.36
C SER A 17 7.36 -13.20 -18.02
N ALA A 18 7.37 -12.72 -16.76
CA ALA A 18 6.58 -11.59 -16.32
C ALA A 18 6.88 -10.30 -17.12
N ALA A 19 8.16 -10.02 -17.39
CA ALA A 19 8.55 -8.86 -18.19
C ALA A 19 8.01 -8.93 -19.63
N LYS A 20 8.01 -10.12 -20.23
CA LYS A 20 7.42 -10.37 -21.56
C LYS A 20 5.91 -10.09 -21.54
N GLU A 21 5.21 -10.63 -20.54
CA GLU A 21 3.77 -10.47 -20.39
C GLU A 21 3.39 -8.98 -20.20
N ILE A 22 4.13 -8.26 -19.36
CA ILE A 22 3.94 -6.82 -19.12
C ILE A 22 4.19 -6.03 -20.42
N LYS A 23 5.25 -6.36 -21.16
CA LYS A 23 5.57 -5.70 -22.42
C LYS A 23 4.48 -5.89 -23.47
N SER A 24 3.91 -7.09 -23.58
CA SER A 24 2.88 -7.43 -24.58
C SER A 24 1.47 -7.00 -24.17
N ALA A 25 1.20 -6.79 -22.86
CA ALA A 25 -0.11 -6.39 -22.38
C ALA A 25 -0.43 -4.95 -22.79
N SER A 26 -1.65 -4.73 -23.26
CA SER A 26 -2.19 -3.39 -23.55
C SER A 26 -2.96 -2.80 -22.36
N LYS A 27 -3.50 -3.64 -21.48
CA LYS A 27 -4.25 -3.24 -20.29
C LYS A 27 -3.84 -4.10 -19.10
N ILE A 28 -3.37 -3.45 -18.03
CA ILE A 28 -2.86 -4.09 -16.83
C ILE A 28 -3.69 -3.57 -15.65
N LEU A 29 -4.17 -4.49 -14.82
CA LEU A 29 -4.76 -4.19 -13.55
C LEU A 29 -3.72 -4.54 -12.47
N VAL A 30 -3.47 -3.61 -11.56
CA VAL A 30 -2.57 -3.81 -10.42
C VAL A 30 -3.37 -3.83 -9.13
N MET A 31 -3.08 -4.79 -8.26
CA MET A 31 -3.57 -4.82 -6.88
C MET A 31 -2.38 -4.92 -5.94
N ALA A 32 -2.36 -4.07 -4.92
CA ALA A 32 -1.27 -4.01 -3.95
C ALA A 32 -1.77 -3.88 -2.50
N GLY A 33 -0.94 -4.30 -1.58
CA GLY A 33 -1.11 -4.20 -0.14
C GLY A 33 0.19 -3.76 0.52
N ALA A 34 0.34 -3.97 1.83
CA ALA A 34 1.45 -3.48 2.65
C ALA A 34 2.84 -3.80 2.08
N GLY A 35 3.00 -4.96 1.42
CA GLY A 35 4.27 -5.34 0.78
C GLY A 35 4.75 -4.39 -0.33
N LEU A 36 3.88 -3.54 -0.88
CA LEU A 36 4.29 -2.48 -1.80
C LEU A 36 5.13 -1.41 -1.08
N SER A 37 4.79 -1.11 0.17
CA SER A 37 5.34 0.02 0.92
C SER A 37 6.42 -0.38 1.92
N THR A 38 6.63 -1.68 2.20
CA THR A 38 7.70 -2.13 3.09
C THR A 38 9.10 -1.72 2.62
N PRO A 39 9.43 -1.73 1.31
CA PRO A 39 10.72 -1.22 0.84
C PRO A 39 10.88 0.31 1.01
N SER A 40 9.80 1.03 1.24
CA SER A 40 9.82 2.46 1.60
C SER A 40 10.11 2.72 3.08
N GLY A 41 10.22 1.64 3.89
CA GLY A 41 10.43 1.71 5.33
C GLY A 41 9.14 1.68 6.16
N ILE A 42 7.96 1.60 5.53
CA ILE A 42 6.70 1.46 6.26
C ILE A 42 6.57 0.01 6.74
N PRO A 43 6.48 -0.24 8.05
CA PRO A 43 6.30 -1.58 8.57
C PRO A 43 4.98 -2.18 8.08
N ASP A 44 4.95 -3.48 7.82
CA ASP A 44 3.67 -4.16 7.67
C ASP A 44 2.94 -4.27 9.02
N PHE A 45 1.69 -4.77 8.98
CA PHE A 45 0.87 -4.79 10.18
C PHE A 45 1.29 -5.86 11.19
N ARG A 46 1.83 -7.00 10.77
CA ARG A 46 1.89 -8.23 11.55
C ARG A 46 3.27 -8.87 11.71
N THR A 47 4.31 -8.37 11.06
CA THR A 47 5.65 -8.96 11.22
C THR A 47 6.09 -8.88 12.68
N PRO A 48 6.38 -10.02 13.34
CA PRO A 48 6.78 -10.03 14.75
C PRO A 48 8.01 -9.14 14.98
N GLY A 49 7.94 -8.28 15.99
CA GLY A 49 9.04 -7.39 16.42
C GLY A 49 9.20 -6.11 15.61
N SER A 50 8.64 -6.01 14.41
CA SER A 50 8.77 -4.82 13.55
C SER A 50 7.44 -4.32 12.97
N GLY A 51 6.38 -5.11 13.05
CA GLY A 51 5.07 -4.75 12.53
C GLY A 51 4.41 -3.61 13.31
N ILE A 52 3.44 -2.97 12.67
CA ILE A 52 2.69 -1.85 13.26
C ILE A 52 2.09 -2.25 14.61
N TYR A 53 1.47 -3.41 14.72
CA TYR A 53 0.83 -3.85 15.96
C TYR A 53 1.79 -4.00 17.15
N ASP A 54 3.04 -4.40 16.94
CA ASP A 54 4.03 -4.44 18.00
C ASP A 54 4.45 -3.02 18.47
N ASN A 55 4.45 -2.05 17.58
CA ASN A 55 4.76 -0.66 17.87
C ASN A 55 3.61 0.09 18.55
N LEU A 56 2.37 -0.46 18.50
CA LEU A 56 1.22 0.17 19.14
C LEU A 56 1.14 0.00 20.65
N LYS A 57 1.99 -0.82 21.26
CA LYS A 57 2.06 -1.03 22.73
C LYS A 57 2.23 0.27 23.50
N LYS A 58 2.93 1.25 22.91
CA LYS A 58 3.16 2.57 23.53
C LYS A 58 1.89 3.42 23.76
N TYR A 59 0.80 3.12 23.02
CA TYR A 59 -0.46 3.88 23.09
C TYR A 59 -1.45 3.36 24.13
N ASN A 60 -1.09 2.30 24.85
CA ASN A 60 -1.93 1.74 25.95
C ASN A 60 -3.36 1.39 25.49
N LEU A 61 -3.45 0.72 24.33
CA LEU A 61 -4.70 0.31 23.72
C LEU A 61 -5.27 -0.95 24.40
N PRO A 62 -6.60 -1.14 24.46
CA PRO A 62 -7.19 -2.36 25.00
C PRO A 62 -6.82 -3.61 24.21
N TYR A 63 -6.61 -3.47 22.90
CA TYR A 63 -6.07 -4.45 21.96
C TYR A 63 -5.40 -3.70 20.78
N PRO A 64 -4.42 -4.29 20.09
CA PRO A 64 -3.66 -3.55 19.07
C PRO A 64 -4.51 -2.95 17.96
N GLU A 65 -5.52 -3.69 17.48
CA GLU A 65 -6.39 -3.27 16.39
C GLU A 65 -7.33 -2.12 16.76
N ALA A 66 -7.50 -1.82 18.07
CA ALA A 66 -8.38 -0.75 18.55
C ALA A 66 -8.07 0.61 17.91
N ILE A 67 -6.82 0.85 17.52
CA ILE A 67 -6.42 2.11 16.89
C ILE A 67 -7.16 2.34 15.56
N PHE A 68 -7.59 1.27 14.89
CA PHE A 68 -8.34 1.29 13.62
C PHE A 68 -9.84 1.06 13.81
N ASP A 69 -10.31 0.86 15.05
CA ASP A 69 -11.71 0.67 15.36
C ASP A 69 -12.43 2.03 15.41
N ILE A 70 -13.50 2.18 14.62
CA ILE A 70 -14.25 3.44 14.53
C ILE A 70 -14.94 3.82 15.86
N HIS A 71 -15.38 2.83 16.64
CA HIS A 71 -16.01 3.10 17.94
C HIS A 71 -14.97 3.57 18.96
N TYR A 72 -13.80 2.94 18.96
CA TYR A 72 -12.69 3.37 19.81
C TYR A 72 -12.21 4.78 19.39
N PHE A 73 -12.05 5.03 18.11
CA PHE A 73 -11.67 6.34 17.57
C PHE A 73 -12.67 7.45 17.99
N ARG A 74 -13.96 7.18 17.95
CA ARG A 74 -14.98 8.16 18.39
C ARG A 74 -14.89 8.48 19.88
N ALA A 75 -14.48 7.53 20.71
CA ALA A 75 -14.32 7.69 22.14
C ALA A 75 -12.96 8.29 22.53
N ARG A 76 -11.90 7.92 21.80
CA ARG A 76 -10.52 8.32 22.06
C ARG A 76 -9.73 8.45 20.75
N PRO A 77 -9.81 9.60 20.07
CA PRO A 77 -9.15 9.81 18.78
C PRO A 77 -7.63 10.06 18.89
N GLU A 78 -7.12 10.47 20.07
CA GLU A 78 -5.73 10.92 20.26
C GLU A 78 -4.70 9.86 19.82
N PRO A 79 -4.82 8.58 20.24
CA PRO A 79 -3.85 7.56 19.83
C PRO A 79 -3.74 7.40 18.32
N PHE A 80 -4.87 7.49 17.61
CA PHE A 80 -4.87 7.44 16.14
C PHE A 80 -4.13 8.61 15.52
N TYR A 81 -4.39 9.84 16.00
CA TYR A 81 -3.71 11.02 15.45
C TYR A 81 -2.22 11.05 15.77
N GLU A 82 -1.81 10.59 16.94
CA GLU A 82 -0.39 10.48 17.29
C GLU A 82 0.31 9.46 16.38
N TRP A 83 -0.30 8.30 16.19
CA TRP A 83 0.20 7.27 15.27
C TRP A 83 0.22 7.78 13.83
N ALA A 84 -0.85 8.43 13.36
CA ALA A 84 -0.96 8.90 11.99
C ALA A 84 0.12 9.92 11.61
N LYS A 85 0.58 10.75 12.55
CA LYS A 85 1.69 11.70 12.31
C LYS A 85 2.99 11.01 11.90
N GLU A 86 3.24 9.81 12.40
CA GLU A 86 4.43 9.04 12.04
C GLU A 86 4.36 8.51 10.61
N PHE A 87 3.15 8.31 10.08
CA PHE A 87 2.89 7.70 8.78
C PHE A 87 2.42 8.68 7.70
N PHE A 88 2.46 9.97 7.98
CA PHE A 88 1.99 10.97 7.01
C PHE A 88 2.82 10.91 5.72
N PRO A 89 2.16 10.81 4.53
CA PRO A 89 2.87 10.70 3.25
C PRO A 89 3.81 11.89 3.01
N GLY A 90 5.00 11.60 2.49
CA GLY A 90 5.96 12.62 2.11
C GLY A 90 6.79 13.23 3.23
N VAL A 91 6.47 12.95 4.49
CA VAL A 91 7.27 13.44 5.64
C VAL A 91 8.39 12.45 5.94
N ASN A 92 8.04 11.22 6.29
CA ASN A 92 9.00 10.19 6.71
C ASN A 92 9.26 9.14 5.62
N TYR A 93 8.34 8.96 4.69
CA TYR A 93 8.39 7.89 3.71
C TYR A 93 8.23 8.44 2.29
N GLN A 94 8.91 7.80 1.35
CA GLN A 94 8.87 8.17 -0.07
C GLN A 94 8.48 6.96 -0.93
N PRO A 95 7.89 7.19 -2.11
CA PRO A 95 7.65 6.14 -3.08
C PRO A 95 8.93 5.38 -3.42
N ASN A 96 8.85 4.06 -3.47
CA ASN A 96 9.94 3.20 -3.92
C ASN A 96 9.78 2.82 -5.40
N ASP A 97 10.73 2.04 -5.93
CA ASP A 97 10.77 1.62 -7.33
C ASP A 97 9.48 0.94 -7.80
N ALA A 98 8.77 0.22 -6.92
CA ALA A 98 7.52 -0.43 -7.29
C ALA A 98 6.40 0.60 -7.51
N HIS A 99 6.32 1.67 -6.73
CA HIS A 99 5.40 2.77 -6.96
C HIS A 99 5.70 3.48 -8.28
N TRP A 100 6.98 3.80 -8.54
CA TRP A 100 7.41 4.42 -9.79
C TRP A 100 7.20 3.52 -11.00
N PHE A 101 7.30 2.20 -10.83
CA PHE A 101 6.97 1.25 -11.88
C PHE A 101 5.47 1.28 -12.23
N ILE A 102 4.58 1.35 -11.24
CA ILE A 102 3.13 1.49 -11.47
C ILE A 102 2.84 2.81 -12.18
N LYS A 103 3.47 3.92 -11.74
CA LYS A 103 3.39 5.23 -12.41
C LYS A 103 3.82 5.12 -13.87
N LYS A 104 4.90 4.42 -14.15
CA LYS A 104 5.39 4.19 -15.52
C LYS A 104 4.39 3.43 -16.38
N LEU A 105 3.70 2.42 -15.84
CA LEU A 105 2.60 1.73 -16.54
C LEU A 105 1.46 2.70 -16.87
N HIS A 106 1.14 3.60 -15.95
CA HIS A 106 0.14 4.65 -16.17
C HIS A 106 0.56 5.59 -17.32
N ASP A 107 1.76 6.13 -17.29
CA ASP A 107 2.26 7.08 -18.29
C ASP A 107 2.31 6.47 -19.70
N HIS A 108 2.59 5.16 -19.78
CA HIS A 108 2.53 4.41 -21.02
C HIS A 108 1.11 3.96 -21.42
N LYS A 109 0.06 4.43 -20.72
CA LYS A 109 -1.36 4.10 -20.97
C LYS A 109 -1.67 2.60 -20.93
N LYS A 110 -0.84 1.84 -20.18
CA LYS A 110 -1.01 0.41 -19.96
C LYS A 110 -1.78 0.09 -18.69
N LEU A 111 -1.75 0.96 -17.68
CA LEU A 111 -2.47 0.77 -16.43
C LEU A 111 -3.97 1.01 -16.65
N LEU A 112 -4.77 -0.01 -16.44
CA LEU A 112 -6.24 0.08 -16.50
C LEU A 112 -6.81 0.59 -15.17
N ARG A 113 -6.38 -0.02 -14.06
CA ARG A 113 -6.75 0.34 -12.69
C ARG A 113 -5.64 -0.06 -11.73
N PHE A 114 -5.51 0.70 -10.66
CA PHE A 114 -4.68 0.38 -9.53
C PHE A 114 -5.54 0.28 -8.27
N PHE A 115 -5.61 -0.90 -7.68
CA PHE A 115 -6.30 -1.15 -6.42
C PHE A 115 -5.27 -1.23 -5.31
N THR A 116 -5.45 -0.45 -4.25
CA THR A 116 -4.59 -0.47 -3.07
C THR A 116 -5.39 -0.76 -1.81
N GLN A 117 -4.83 -1.58 -0.93
CA GLN A 117 -5.30 -1.78 0.44
C GLN A 117 -4.56 -0.84 1.41
N ASN A 118 -3.57 -0.10 0.92
CA ASN A 118 -2.76 0.78 1.74
C ASN A 118 -3.46 2.11 2.00
N ILE A 119 -3.14 2.69 3.14
CA ILE A 119 -3.61 4.02 3.57
C ILE A 119 -2.48 5.05 3.61
N ASP A 120 -1.26 4.65 3.24
CA ASP A 120 -0.07 5.49 3.29
C ASP A 120 -0.03 6.58 2.22
N GLY A 121 -0.79 6.40 1.12
CA GLY A 121 -0.91 7.37 0.04
C GLY A 121 0.37 7.64 -0.75
N LEU A 122 1.38 6.76 -0.68
CA LEU A 122 2.65 6.94 -1.40
C LEU A 122 2.46 6.99 -2.91
N GLU A 123 1.45 6.29 -3.45
CA GLU A 123 1.12 6.36 -4.87
C GLU A 123 0.78 7.78 -5.33
N LYS A 124 0.17 8.60 -4.45
CA LYS A 124 -0.17 10.00 -4.76
C LYS A 124 1.07 10.86 -4.99
N LEU A 125 2.13 10.58 -4.25
CA LEU A 125 3.39 11.31 -4.34
C LEU A 125 4.11 11.07 -5.68
N THR A 126 3.74 10.02 -6.42
CA THR A 126 4.26 9.80 -7.77
C THR A 126 3.62 10.71 -8.83
N GLY A 127 2.61 11.48 -8.48
CA GLY A 127 1.82 12.27 -9.43
C GLY A 127 0.93 11.43 -10.34
N MET A 128 0.54 10.25 -9.89
CA MET A 128 -0.41 9.40 -10.61
C MET A 128 -1.84 9.94 -10.45
N ASP A 129 -2.63 9.87 -11.53
CA ASP A 129 -4.03 10.28 -11.49
C ASP A 129 -4.84 9.36 -10.55
N LEU A 130 -5.51 9.98 -9.58
CA LEU A 130 -6.29 9.27 -8.56
C LEU A 130 -7.55 8.61 -9.10
N HIS A 131 -8.06 9.05 -10.27
CA HIS A 131 -9.26 8.43 -10.89
C HIS A 131 -9.06 6.98 -11.30
N ILE A 132 -7.81 6.53 -11.39
CA ILE A 132 -7.47 5.13 -11.69
C ILE A 132 -7.04 4.35 -10.44
N THR A 133 -6.95 5.03 -9.30
CA THR A 133 -6.57 4.44 -8.01
C THR A 133 -7.82 4.25 -7.16
N GLU A 134 -8.12 3.03 -6.79
CA GLU A 134 -9.23 2.68 -5.92
C GLU A 134 -8.70 2.08 -4.61
N GLY A 135 -9.04 2.72 -3.49
CA GLY A 135 -8.74 2.20 -2.16
C GLY A 135 -9.76 1.15 -1.76
N PHE A 136 -9.31 -0.03 -1.40
CA PHE A 136 -10.12 -1.06 -0.77
C PHE A 136 -9.99 -0.93 0.76
N PHE A 137 -10.96 -0.27 1.37
CA PHE A 137 -11.10 -0.30 2.82
C PHE A 137 -12.06 -1.42 3.19
N HIS A 138 -11.58 -2.43 3.90
CA HIS A 138 -12.46 -3.35 4.58
C HIS A 138 -13.17 -2.57 5.70
N THR A 139 -14.40 -2.17 5.43
CA THR A 139 -15.35 -1.87 6.50
C THR A 139 -15.83 -3.22 7.03
N GLY A 140 -15.17 -3.73 8.09
CA GLY A 140 -15.68 -4.84 8.89
C GLY A 140 -16.90 -4.44 9.67
#